data_016e31cef08ad532753bca7bb262c8a5
#
_entry.id   016e31cef08ad532753bca7bb262c8a5
#
_cell.length_a   1.000
_cell.length_b   1.000
_cell.length_c   1.000
_cell.angle_alpha   90.00
_cell.angle_beta   90.00
_cell.angle_gamma   90.00
#
_symmetry.space_group_name_H-M   'P 1'
#
loop_
_entity.id
_entity.type
_entity.pdbx_description
1 polymer ?
#
loop_
_entity_poly.entity_id
_entity_poly.type
_entity_poly.pdbx_seq_one_letter_code
_entity_poly.pdbx_strand_id
1 'polypeptide(L)'
;MNGIVAKSMMWNLWHGCHKLSAGCKHCYVYRGDARREVDSSVVVRTKNFDLPLRKKRNGEFKIPPGTFVYTCFTSDFFVEDADKWRAEAWEMIRCRSALHFMMITKRIDRFSDCLPDDWGDGYDNVTICCTVENQACADYRLPIYRRAPIKHKIIICEPLLERIDLSTYAVGEWIEQIVAGGESGYEARPCDFEWVMDLRRICVENKVDFWFKQTGSKFVKDGKTYNVKRQFQHSQARKAGINISL
;
A
#
# COMPACT_ATOMS: atom_id res chain seq x y z
N MET A 1 7.97 26.40 -7.14
CA MET A 1 9.11 25.45 -7.15
C MET A 1 8.73 24.32 -8.07
N ASN A 2 9.51 24.09 -9.12
CA ASN A 2 9.27 22.98 -10.06
C ASN A 2 9.50 21.66 -9.32
N GLY A 3 8.42 20.99 -8.91
CA GLY A 3 8.51 19.70 -8.25
C GLY A 3 9.15 18.69 -9.19
N ILE A 4 10.37 18.28 -8.88
CA ILE A 4 11.00 17.11 -9.50
C ILE A 4 10.10 15.94 -9.13
N VAL A 5 9.34 15.44 -10.10
CA VAL A 5 8.58 14.20 -9.92
C VAL A 5 9.61 13.12 -9.62
N ALA A 6 9.68 12.68 -8.38
CA ALA A 6 10.60 11.64 -7.97
C ALA A 6 10.39 10.42 -8.88
N LYS A 7 11.48 9.92 -9.48
CA LYS A 7 11.39 8.70 -10.29
C LYS A 7 10.82 7.59 -9.42
N SER A 8 9.81 6.91 -9.92
CA SER A 8 9.23 5.77 -9.21
C SER A 8 9.28 4.52 -10.08
N MET A 9 9.37 3.37 -9.45
CA MET A 9 9.34 2.08 -10.12
C MET A 9 8.72 0.99 -9.25
N MET A 10 8.33 -0.11 -9.90
CA MET A 10 7.81 -1.30 -9.26
C MET A 10 8.91 -2.35 -9.08
N TRP A 11 9.01 -2.90 -7.89
CA TRP A 11 9.85 -4.05 -7.61
C TRP A 11 9.01 -5.18 -6.98
N ASN A 12 8.63 -6.13 -7.81
CA ASN A 12 7.89 -7.31 -7.37
C ASN A 12 8.87 -8.47 -7.22
N LEU A 13 9.28 -8.76 -6.00
CA LEU A 13 10.24 -9.82 -5.65
C LEU A 13 9.65 -11.20 -5.89
N TRP A 14 8.38 -11.34 -5.51
CA TRP A 14 7.57 -12.54 -5.71
C TRP A 14 6.20 -12.16 -6.23
N HIS A 15 5.51 -13.12 -6.74
CA HIS A 15 4.17 -13.01 -7.29
C HIS A 15 3.28 -14.09 -6.67
N GLY A 16 2.01 -13.80 -6.51
CA GLY A 16 1.06 -14.67 -5.83
C GLY A 16 0.90 -14.30 -4.35
N CYS A 17 -0.27 -14.59 -3.79
CA CYS A 17 -0.63 -14.21 -2.43
C CYS A 17 -1.85 -15.02 -1.96
N HIS A 18 -2.00 -15.22 -0.67
CA HIS A 18 -3.22 -15.81 -0.09
C HIS A 18 -4.20 -14.71 0.31
N LYS A 19 -5.49 -14.90 -0.02
CA LYS A 19 -6.55 -13.97 0.40
C LYS A 19 -6.72 -14.04 1.92
N LEU A 20 -6.71 -12.87 2.58
CA LEU A 20 -6.74 -12.77 4.04
C LEU A 20 -8.04 -12.16 4.57
N SER A 21 -8.58 -11.16 3.88
CA SER A 21 -9.70 -10.35 4.38
C SER A 21 -10.67 -9.97 3.27
N ALA A 22 -11.74 -9.29 3.64
CA ALA A 22 -12.76 -8.81 2.70
C ALA A 22 -12.16 -7.99 1.54
N GLY A 23 -11.11 -7.21 1.79
CA GLY A 23 -10.40 -6.42 0.76
C GLY A 23 -9.70 -7.28 -0.29
N CYS A 24 -9.47 -8.56 -0.03
CA CYS A 24 -8.86 -9.48 -1.00
C CYS A 24 -9.87 -10.15 -1.94
N LYS A 25 -11.19 -9.99 -1.71
CA LYS A 25 -12.24 -10.69 -2.48
C LYS A 25 -12.09 -10.47 -3.99
N HIS A 26 -11.96 -9.21 -4.41
CA HIS A 26 -11.85 -8.81 -5.82
C HIS A 26 -10.46 -8.26 -6.16
N CYS A 27 -9.41 -8.87 -5.60
CA CYS A 27 -8.03 -8.45 -5.80
C CYS A 27 -7.66 -8.40 -7.28
N TYR A 28 -7.03 -7.31 -7.70
CA TYR A 28 -6.63 -7.11 -9.09
C TYR A 28 -5.56 -8.09 -9.56
N VAL A 29 -4.73 -8.63 -8.66
CA VAL A 29 -3.74 -9.67 -8.96
C VAL A 29 -4.46 -10.92 -9.40
N TYR A 30 -5.37 -11.44 -8.57
CA TYR A 30 -6.18 -12.63 -8.90
C TYR A 30 -6.97 -12.46 -10.20
N ARG A 31 -7.57 -11.28 -10.43
CA ARG A 31 -8.28 -11.02 -11.70
C ARG A 31 -7.35 -10.97 -12.92
N GLY A 32 -6.15 -10.44 -12.73
CA GLY A 32 -5.15 -10.39 -13.79
C GLY A 32 -4.60 -11.77 -14.13
N ASP A 33 -4.39 -12.58 -13.12
CA ASP A 33 -3.85 -13.93 -13.25
C ASP A 33 -4.89 -14.91 -13.85
N ALA A 34 -6.14 -14.82 -13.39
CA ALA A 34 -7.23 -15.64 -13.96
C ALA A 34 -7.37 -15.48 -15.49
N ARG A 35 -7.09 -14.28 -16.03
CA ARG A 35 -7.10 -14.06 -17.49
C ARG A 35 -5.91 -14.71 -18.22
N ARG A 36 -4.89 -15.11 -17.50
CA ARG A 36 -3.65 -15.73 -17.99
C ARG A 36 -3.52 -17.18 -17.57
N GLU A 37 -4.57 -17.73 -16.95
CA GLU A 37 -4.61 -19.10 -16.42
C GLU A 37 -3.49 -19.37 -15.39
N VAL A 38 -3.11 -18.33 -14.61
CA VAL A 38 -2.11 -18.42 -13.55
C VAL A 38 -2.82 -18.52 -12.20
N ASP A 39 -2.39 -19.45 -11.37
CA ASP A 39 -2.88 -19.60 -10.00
C ASP A 39 -2.18 -18.59 -9.08
N SER A 40 -2.90 -17.54 -8.70
CA SER A 40 -2.39 -16.51 -7.79
C SER A 40 -2.15 -17.00 -6.35
N SER A 41 -2.64 -18.18 -5.97
CA SER A 41 -2.40 -18.75 -4.63
C SER A 41 -1.01 -19.38 -4.52
N VAL A 42 -0.36 -19.65 -5.64
CA VAL A 42 1.02 -20.17 -5.68
C VAL A 42 2.00 -19.01 -5.67
N VAL A 43 2.73 -18.86 -4.56
CA VAL A 43 3.72 -17.79 -4.42
C VAL A 43 5.05 -18.22 -5.02
N VAL A 44 5.54 -17.45 -5.99
CA VAL A 44 6.78 -17.75 -6.72
C VAL A 44 7.73 -16.56 -6.75
N ARG A 45 9.02 -16.82 -6.64
CA ARG A 45 10.07 -15.81 -6.83
C ARG A 45 10.07 -15.33 -8.29
N THR A 46 10.09 -14.02 -8.51
CA THR A 46 10.07 -13.47 -9.87
C THR A 46 11.48 -13.38 -10.46
N LYS A 47 11.54 -13.26 -11.79
CA LYS A 47 12.81 -12.97 -12.49
C LYS A 47 13.43 -11.60 -12.12
N ASN A 48 12.67 -10.73 -11.47
CA ASN A 48 13.11 -9.40 -11.04
C ASN A 48 13.46 -9.33 -9.55
N PHE A 49 13.64 -10.46 -8.91
CA PHE A 49 13.92 -10.54 -7.49
C PHE A 49 15.15 -9.69 -7.09
N ASP A 50 16.22 -9.78 -7.84
CA ASP A 50 17.51 -9.09 -7.62
C ASP A 50 17.60 -7.70 -8.28
N LEU A 51 16.47 -7.17 -8.77
CA LEU A 51 16.42 -5.91 -9.55
C LEU A 51 17.15 -4.73 -8.87
N PRO A 52 17.06 -4.50 -7.55
CA PRO A 52 17.76 -3.41 -6.89
C PRO A 52 19.30 -3.48 -7.04
N LEU A 53 19.85 -4.68 -7.14
CA LEU A 53 21.30 -4.90 -7.26
C LEU A 53 21.81 -4.96 -8.71
N ARG A 54 20.91 -4.99 -9.70
CA ARG A 54 21.31 -5.06 -11.11
C ARG A 54 22.03 -3.81 -11.57
N LYS A 55 23.13 -4.04 -12.29
CA LYS A 55 23.96 -2.98 -12.87
C LYS A 55 23.79 -2.89 -14.39
N LYS A 56 24.05 -1.71 -14.92
CA LYS A 56 24.24 -1.43 -16.33
C LYS A 56 25.65 -1.87 -16.76
N ARG A 57 25.93 -1.80 -18.07
CA ARG A 57 27.28 -2.08 -18.61
C ARG A 57 28.39 -1.18 -18.03
N ASN A 58 28.06 0.07 -17.70
CA ASN A 58 28.98 1.03 -17.12
C ASN A 58 29.20 0.87 -15.60
N GLY A 59 28.68 -0.20 -14.98
CA GLY A 59 28.83 -0.47 -13.56
C GLY A 59 27.80 0.22 -12.63
N GLU A 60 27.06 1.19 -13.11
CA GLU A 60 26.03 1.87 -12.34
C GLU A 60 24.82 0.95 -12.08
N PHE A 61 24.15 1.13 -10.95
CA PHE A 61 22.88 0.45 -10.71
C PHE A 61 21.81 0.84 -11.73
N LYS A 62 20.98 -0.11 -12.14
CA LYS A 62 19.83 0.17 -13.03
C LYS A 62 18.83 1.10 -12.41
N ILE A 63 18.63 0.99 -11.09
CA ILE A 63 17.79 1.90 -10.32
C ILE A 63 18.68 3.01 -9.76
N PRO A 64 18.53 4.27 -10.20
CA PRO A 64 19.35 5.36 -9.69
C PRO A 64 18.97 5.72 -8.24
N PRO A 65 19.89 6.34 -7.48
CA PRO A 65 19.60 6.91 -6.16
C PRO A 65 18.41 7.87 -6.18
N GLY A 66 17.69 8.00 -5.06
CA GLY A 66 16.52 8.85 -4.93
C GLY A 66 15.26 8.31 -5.62
N THR A 67 15.29 7.07 -6.16
CA THR A 67 14.09 6.45 -6.75
C THR A 67 13.17 5.92 -5.66
N PHE A 68 11.88 6.21 -5.80
CA PHE A 68 10.82 5.64 -4.97
C PHE A 68 10.41 4.27 -5.52
N VAL A 69 10.51 3.23 -4.69
CA VAL A 69 10.30 1.84 -5.11
C VAL A 69 9.04 1.27 -4.48
N TYR A 70 8.00 1.09 -5.30
CA TYR A 70 6.80 0.35 -4.89
C TYR A 70 7.12 -1.14 -4.82
N THR A 71 7.15 -1.69 -3.60
CA THR A 71 7.69 -3.02 -3.33
C THR A 71 6.57 -4.04 -3.15
N CYS A 72 6.63 -5.14 -3.89
CA CYS A 72 5.77 -6.31 -3.74
C CYS A 72 4.27 -6.09 -4.01
N PHE A 73 3.92 -5.29 -5.03
CA PHE A 73 2.53 -4.96 -5.35
C PHE A 73 1.76 -6.11 -6.05
N THR A 74 2.42 -7.20 -6.42
CA THR A 74 1.78 -8.42 -6.94
C THR A 74 1.66 -9.54 -5.91
N SER A 75 1.93 -9.21 -4.63
CA SER A 75 1.86 -10.09 -3.47
C SER A 75 1.70 -9.26 -2.19
N ASP A 76 2.02 -9.85 -1.05
CA ASP A 76 2.28 -9.18 0.23
C ASP A 76 3.72 -9.48 0.64
N PHE A 77 4.48 -8.47 1.12
CA PHE A 77 5.87 -8.67 1.51
C PHE A 77 6.02 -9.66 2.69
N PHE A 78 4.99 -9.76 3.52
CA PHE A 78 4.95 -10.61 4.71
C PHE A 78 4.17 -11.92 4.49
N VAL A 79 3.91 -12.34 3.24
CA VAL A 79 3.29 -13.63 2.95
C VAL A 79 4.23 -14.77 3.40
N GLU A 80 3.65 -15.82 3.99
CA GLU A 80 4.36 -16.93 4.63
C GLU A 80 5.30 -17.67 3.67
N ASP A 81 4.83 -17.95 2.47
CA ASP A 81 5.57 -18.68 1.43
C ASP A 81 6.89 -17.99 1.04
N ALA A 82 7.00 -16.68 1.29
CA ALA A 82 8.18 -15.89 0.98
C ALA A 82 9.22 -15.84 2.11
N ASP A 83 8.98 -16.48 3.25
CA ASP A 83 9.90 -16.46 4.41
C ASP A 83 11.32 -16.89 4.01
N LYS A 84 11.43 -17.92 3.20
CA LYS A 84 12.71 -18.46 2.67
C LYS A 84 13.51 -17.48 1.80
N TRP A 85 12.89 -16.39 1.32
CA TRP A 85 13.53 -15.37 0.46
C TRP A 85 13.67 -14.00 1.15
N ARG A 86 13.03 -13.81 2.29
CA ARG A 86 12.89 -12.49 2.91
C ARG A 86 14.21 -11.94 3.41
N ALA A 87 15.10 -12.79 3.95
CA ALA A 87 16.42 -12.37 4.37
C ALA A 87 17.23 -11.74 3.22
N GLU A 88 17.25 -12.37 2.03
CA GLU A 88 17.88 -11.80 0.84
C GLU A 88 17.22 -10.46 0.43
N ALA A 89 15.90 -10.33 0.57
CA ALA A 89 15.19 -9.09 0.24
C ALA A 89 15.59 -7.94 1.17
N TRP A 90 15.68 -8.19 2.47
CA TRP A 90 16.14 -7.21 3.45
C TRP A 90 17.60 -6.78 3.20
N GLU A 91 18.48 -7.71 2.86
CA GLU A 91 19.85 -7.39 2.49
C GLU A 91 19.92 -6.45 1.27
N MET A 92 19.11 -6.69 0.24
CA MET A 92 19.04 -5.81 -0.92
C MET A 92 18.53 -4.40 -0.54
N ILE A 93 17.55 -4.30 0.35
CA ILE A 93 17.00 -3.02 0.83
C ILE A 93 18.07 -2.27 1.61
N ARG A 94 18.78 -2.94 2.50
CA ARG A 94 19.89 -2.39 3.29
C ARG A 94 21.03 -1.89 2.40
N CYS A 95 21.47 -2.69 1.43
CA CYS A 95 22.52 -2.33 0.48
C CYS A 95 22.14 -1.15 -0.43
N ARG A 96 20.86 -0.84 -0.54
CA ARG A 96 20.34 0.23 -1.39
C ARG A 96 19.67 1.34 -0.59
N SER A 97 20.31 1.79 0.47
CA SER A 97 19.84 2.85 1.38
C SER A 97 19.51 4.19 0.69
N ALA A 98 20.07 4.43 -0.50
CA ALA A 98 19.75 5.61 -1.32
C ALA A 98 18.44 5.47 -2.13
N LEU A 99 17.72 4.35 -2.04
CA LEU A 99 16.36 4.17 -2.57
C LEU A 99 15.35 4.30 -1.43
N HIS A 100 14.11 4.64 -1.77
CA HIS A 100 13.02 4.63 -0.80
C HIS A 100 12.04 3.50 -1.14
N PHE A 101 11.87 2.53 -0.24
CA PHE A 101 11.01 1.37 -0.45
C PHE A 101 9.68 1.53 0.27
N MET A 102 8.57 1.37 -0.45
CA MET A 102 7.23 1.37 0.11
C MET A 102 6.59 -0.01 -0.03
N MET A 103 6.11 -0.56 1.07
CA MET A 103 5.43 -1.86 1.14
C MET A 103 4.03 -1.69 1.67
N ILE A 104 3.04 -2.29 0.99
CA ILE A 104 1.65 -2.33 1.46
C ILE A 104 1.35 -3.73 1.96
N THR A 105 0.86 -3.84 3.19
CA THR A 105 0.55 -5.14 3.79
C THR A 105 -0.82 -5.18 4.46
N LYS A 106 -1.41 -6.36 4.47
CA LYS A 106 -2.53 -6.75 5.32
C LYS A 106 -2.12 -7.69 6.46
N ARG A 107 -0.82 -8.08 6.49
CA ARG A 107 -0.21 -9.04 7.42
C ARG A 107 0.68 -8.35 8.44
N ILE A 108 0.19 -7.25 9.02
CA ILE A 108 0.98 -6.49 10.01
C ILE A 108 1.26 -7.31 11.28
N ASP A 109 0.44 -8.28 11.57
CA ASP A 109 0.60 -9.26 12.66
C ASP A 109 1.86 -10.12 12.51
N ARG A 110 2.32 -10.36 11.27
CA ARG A 110 3.55 -11.09 11.00
C ARG A 110 4.81 -10.20 10.95
N PHE A 111 4.64 -8.89 11.05
CA PHE A 111 5.72 -7.94 10.84
C PHE A 111 6.94 -8.25 11.73
N SER A 112 6.72 -8.42 13.03
CA SER A 112 7.81 -8.64 13.99
C SER A 112 8.60 -9.94 13.74
N ASP A 113 7.93 -10.99 13.26
CA ASP A 113 8.57 -12.29 12.97
C ASP A 113 9.36 -12.29 11.65
N CYS A 114 9.22 -11.23 10.87
CA CYS A 114 9.76 -11.12 9.52
C CYS A 114 10.91 -10.11 9.40
N LEU A 115 11.38 -9.56 10.50
CA LEU A 115 12.41 -8.53 10.52
C LEU A 115 13.82 -9.13 10.44
N PRO A 116 14.78 -8.41 9.86
CA PRO A 116 16.20 -8.75 9.98
C PRO A 116 16.73 -8.37 11.37
N ASP A 117 17.80 -9.01 11.83
CA ASP A 117 18.38 -8.80 13.16
C ASP A 117 18.83 -7.34 13.39
N ASP A 118 19.22 -6.63 12.34
CA ASP A 118 19.69 -5.25 12.37
C ASP A 118 18.59 -4.20 12.12
N TRP A 119 17.32 -4.59 12.20
CA TRP A 119 16.19 -3.69 11.95
C TRP A 119 16.12 -2.51 12.95
N GLY A 120 16.40 -2.74 14.23
CA GLY A 120 16.30 -1.73 15.29
C GLY A 120 14.91 -1.08 15.34
N ASP A 121 14.87 0.26 15.35
CA ASP A 121 13.63 1.04 15.34
C ASP A 121 13.05 1.26 13.93
N GLY A 122 13.67 0.66 12.92
CA GLY A 122 13.26 0.75 11.51
C GLY A 122 14.30 1.42 10.62
N TYR A 123 14.32 1.00 9.35
CA TYR A 123 15.17 1.62 8.34
C TYR A 123 14.59 2.96 7.86
N ASP A 124 15.42 4.01 7.73
CA ASP A 124 15.01 5.34 7.28
C ASP A 124 14.49 5.37 5.84
N ASN A 125 14.84 4.37 5.05
CA ASN A 125 14.46 4.27 3.65
C ASN A 125 13.29 3.30 3.39
N VAL A 126 12.56 2.90 4.44
CA VAL A 126 11.45 1.96 4.33
C VAL A 126 10.18 2.56 4.93
N THR A 127 9.13 2.63 4.11
CA THR A 127 7.76 2.93 4.55
C THR A 127 6.94 1.64 4.53
N ILE A 128 6.36 1.30 5.66
CA ILE A 128 5.39 0.21 5.76
C ILE A 128 3.98 0.82 5.75
N CYS A 129 3.12 0.35 4.88
CA CYS A 129 1.74 0.81 4.78
C CYS A 129 0.79 -0.29 5.24
N CYS A 130 0.03 -0.04 6.28
CA CYS A 130 -0.97 -0.99 6.79
C CYS A 130 -2.32 -0.75 6.10
N THR A 131 -2.86 -1.79 5.45
CA THR A 131 -4.19 -1.70 4.84
C THR A 131 -5.27 -1.95 5.90
N VAL A 132 -6.28 -1.08 5.93
CA VAL A 132 -7.51 -1.26 6.70
C VAL A 132 -8.70 -0.94 5.79
N GLU A 133 -9.46 -1.93 5.44
CA GLU A 133 -10.54 -1.81 4.48
C GLU A 133 -11.94 -1.67 5.10
N ASN A 134 -12.06 -1.96 6.40
CA ASN A 134 -13.26 -1.85 7.23
C ASN A 134 -12.87 -1.67 8.70
N GLN A 135 -13.86 -1.41 9.57
CA GLN A 135 -13.61 -1.15 10.99
C GLN A 135 -12.98 -2.35 11.69
N ALA A 136 -13.45 -3.56 11.43
CA ALA A 136 -12.88 -4.77 12.05
C ALA A 136 -11.38 -4.96 11.72
N CYS A 137 -10.97 -4.61 10.49
CA CYS A 137 -9.56 -4.63 10.12
C CYS A 137 -8.76 -3.50 10.80
N ALA A 138 -9.36 -2.33 10.99
CA ALA A 138 -8.74 -1.24 11.75
C ALA A 138 -8.53 -1.65 13.21
N ASP A 139 -9.56 -2.19 13.86
CA ASP A 139 -9.53 -2.60 15.26
C ASP A 139 -8.49 -3.71 15.52
N TYR A 140 -8.32 -4.62 14.58
CA TYR A 140 -7.33 -5.68 14.69
C TYR A 140 -5.90 -5.19 14.38
N ARG A 141 -5.72 -4.49 13.26
CA ARG A 141 -4.37 -4.20 12.73
C ARG A 141 -3.73 -2.96 13.31
N LEU A 142 -4.49 -1.89 13.60
CA LEU A 142 -3.88 -0.62 14.03
C LEU A 142 -3.21 -0.69 15.40
N PRO A 143 -3.74 -1.40 16.42
CA PRO A 143 -3.03 -1.57 17.68
C PRO A 143 -1.68 -2.29 17.56
N ILE A 144 -1.58 -3.27 16.64
CA ILE A 144 -0.34 -3.97 16.33
C ILE A 144 0.62 -3.02 15.59
N TYR A 145 0.11 -2.34 14.57
CA TYR A 145 0.88 -1.44 13.72
C TYR A 145 1.45 -0.24 14.50
N ARG A 146 0.69 0.32 15.45
CA ARG A 146 1.15 1.42 16.30
C ARG A 146 2.39 1.03 17.10
N ARG A 147 2.41 -0.18 17.67
CA ARG A 147 3.50 -0.72 18.50
C ARG A 147 4.71 -1.21 17.70
N ALA A 148 4.52 -1.49 16.41
CA ALA A 148 5.60 -1.98 15.57
C ALA A 148 6.72 -0.95 15.41
N PRO A 149 8.01 -1.35 15.48
CA PRO A 149 9.16 -0.47 15.32
C PRO A 149 9.33 -0.07 13.85
N ILE A 150 8.53 0.86 13.38
CA ILE A 150 8.49 1.35 12.01
C ILE A 150 8.59 2.87 12.05
N LYS A 151 9.55 3.45 11.34
CA LYS A 151 9.74 4.91 11.28
C LYS A 151 8.69 5.61 10.43
N HIS A 152 8.41 5.09 9.23
CA HIS A 152 7.50 5.70 8.28
C HIS A 152 6.23 4.88 8.15
N LYS A 153 5.11 5.41 8.63
CA LYS A 153 3.82 4.73 8.75
C LYS A 153 2.72 5.42 7.97
N ILE A 154 2.06 4.67 7.07
CA ILE A 154 0.91 5.13 6.28
C ILE A 154 -0.25 4.16 6.45
N ILE A 155 -1.46 4.66 6.67
CA ILE A 155 -2.68 3.86 6.64
C ILE A 155 -3.26 3.87 5.23
N ILE A 156 -3.60 2.68 4.69
CA ILE A 156 -4.22 2.51 3.37
C ILE A 156 -5.64 1.98 3.54
N CYS A 157 -6.62 2.86 3.36
CA CYS A 157 -8.04 2.49 3.30
C CYS A 157 -8.44 2.22 1.84
N GLU A 158 -7.85 1.17 1.23
CA GLU A 158 -8.10 0.79 -0.16
C GLU A 158 -8.04 -0.74 -0.33
N PRO A 159 -9.19 -1.37 -0.72
CA PRO A 159 -10.48 -0.74 -0.98
C PRO A 159 -11.17 -0.29 0.32
N LEU A 160 -11.72 0.92 0.34
CA LEU A 160 -12.59 1.40 1.42
C LEU A 160 -13.97 0.76 1.23
N LEU A 161 -14.39 -0.09 2.16
CA LEU A 161 -15.57 -0.95 2.03
C LEU A 161 -16.74 -0.55 2.90
N GLU A 162 -16.46 0.25 3.93
CA GLU A 162 -17.44 0.82 4.84
C GLU A 162 -16.87 2.07 5.51
N ARG A 163 -17.67 2.75 6.32
CA ARG A 163 -17.21 3.83 7.19
C ARG A 163 -16.21 3.28 8.20
N ILE A 164 -15.07 3.96 8.36
CA ILE A 164 -14.04 3.63 9.35
C ILE A 164 -13.87 4.81 10.28
N ASP A 165 -14.05 4.59 11.57
CA ASP A 165 -13.76 5.57 12.60
C ASP A 165 -12.33 5.36 13.13
N LEU A 166 -11.47 6.34 12.90
CA LEU A 166 -10.08 6.34 13.37
C LEU A 166 -9.87 7.30 14.55
N SER A 167 -10.90 7.91 15.10
CA SER A 167 -10.81 8.94 16.15
C SER A 167 -10.14 8.44 17.43
N THR A 168 -10.30 7.17 17.77
CA THR A 168 -9.78 6.55 18.98
C THR A 168 -8.30 6.12 18.88
N TYR A 169 -7.69 6.20 17.68
CA TYR A 169 -6.33 5.68 17.47
C TYR A 169 -5.23 6.73 17.63
N ALA A 170 -5.57 8.00 17.91
CA ALA A 170 -4.61 9.11 18.02
C ALA A 170 -3.62 9.16 16.85
N VAL A 171 -4.16 9.07 15.62
CA VAL A 171 -3.37 8.91 14.38
C VAL A 171 -2.34 10.02 14.16
N GLY A 172 -2.60 11.24 14.64
CA GLY A 172 -1.68 12.37 14.55
C GLY A 172 -0.36 12.21 15.30
N GLU A 173 -0.27 11.22 16.20
CA GLU A 173 0.96 10.99 16.97
C GLU A 173 1.96 10.07 16.24
N TRP A 174 1.51 9.30 15.23
CA TRP A 174 2.31 8.20 14.70
C TRP A 174 2.07 7.86 13.22
N ILE A 175 1.13 8.52 12.54
CA ILE A 175 0.81 8.31 11.12
C ILE A 175 1.20 9.54 10.32
N GLU A 176 1.94 9.36 9.23
CA GLU A 176 2.32 10.43 8.30
C GLU A 176 1.20 10.73 7.31
N GLN A 177 0.50 9.70 6.81
CA GLN A 177 -0.52 9.85 5.79
C GLN A 177 -1.62 8.80 5.90
N ILE A 178 -2.84 9.18 5.51
CA ILE A 178 -3.96 8.27 5.27
C ILE A 178 -4.35 8.35 3.80
N VAL A 179 -4.41 7.19 3.14
CA VAL A 179 -4.80 7.06 1.74
C VAL A 179 -6.16 6.40 1.66
N ALA A 180 -7.12 7.01 0.97
CA ALA A 180 -8.43 6.44 0.72
C ALA A 180 -8.63 6.09 -0.75
N GLY A 181 -9.34 5.00 -1.03
CA GLY A 181 -9.66 4.62 -2.39
C GLY A 181 -10.71 3.52 -2.50
N GLY A 182 -11.57 3.63 -3.50
CA GLY A 182 -12.58 2.62 -3.80
C GLY A 182 -12.03 1.40 -4.55
N GLU A 183 -12.80 0.32 -4.54
CA GLU A 183 -12.47 -0.92 -5.23
C GLU A 183 -12.59 -0.75 -6.76
N SER A 184 -11.62 -1.24 -7.51
CA SER A 184 -11.64 -1.22 -8.97
C SER A 184 -12.06 -2.57 -9.56
N GLY A 185 -12.77 -2.55 -10.70
CA GLY A 185 -13.15 -3.74 -11.45
C GLY A 185 -14.65 -3.91 -11.62
N TYR A 186 -15.05 -4.94 -12.37
CA TYR A 186 -16.45 -5.16 -12.72
C TYR A 186 -17.34 -5.46 -11.49
N GLU A 187 -16.84 -6.29 -10.59
CA GLU A 187 -17.54 -6.69 -9.35
C GLU A 187 -17.24 -5.75 -8.17
N ALA A 188 -16.70 -4.56 -8.44
CA ALA A 188 -16.34 -3.61 -7.38
C ALA A 188 -17.54 -3.30 -6.48
N ARG A 189 -17.28 -3.29 -5.18
CA ARG A 189 -18.24 -2.83 -4.18
C ARG A 189 -18.28 -1.30 -4.17
N PRO A 190 -19.40 -0.70 -3.77
CA PRO A 190 -19.51 0.74 -3.68
C PRO A 190 -18.50 1.34 -2.69
N CYS A 191 -17.98 2.52 -3.02
CA CYS A 191 -17.25 3.39 -2.11
C CYS A 191 -18.06 4.68 -1.95
N ASP A 192 -18.45 5.01 -0.72
CA ASP A 192 -19.22 6.21 -0.44
C ASP A 192 -18.32 7.40 -0.20
N PHE A 193 -18.67 8.55 -0.80
CA PHE A 193 -17.90 9.78 -0.64
C PHE A 193 -17.92 10.29 0.80
N GLU A 194 -19.00 10.07 1.54
CA GLU A 194 -19.08 10.46 2.95
C GLU A 194 -18.04 9.72 3.80
N TRP A 195 -17.77 8.44 3.53
CA TRP A 195 -16.73 7.70 4.21
C TRP A 195 -15.32 8.28 3.94
N VAL A 196 -15.12 8.73 2.69
CA VAL A 196 -13.86 9.40 2.29
C VAL A 196 -13.72 10.74 3.03
N MET A 197 -14.82 11.50 3.15
CA MET A 197 -14.83 12.79 3.86
C MET A 197 -14.66 12.64 5.37
N ASP A 198 -15.15 11.57 5.98
CA ASP A 198 -14.92 11.28 7.40
C ASP A 198 -13.43 11.01 7.67
N LEU A 199 -12.76 10.21 6.84
CA LEU A 199 -11.31 9.99 6.95
C LEU A 199 -10.54 11.30 6.77
N ARG A 200 -10.94 12.12 5.79
CA ARG A 200 -10.33 13.44 5.58
C ARG A 200 -10.49 14.35 6.80
N ARG A 201 -11.68 14.38 7.41
CA ARG A 201 -11.92 15.20 8.62
C ARG A 201 -10.97 14.80 9.75
N ILE A 202 -10.83 13.49 10.01
CA ILE A 202 -9.89 12.96 10.99
C ILE A 202 -8.45 13.42 10.68
N CYS A 203 -8.05 13.38 9.41
CA CYS A 203 -6.73 13.85 8.99
C CYS A 203 -6.51 15.36 9.28
N VAL A 204 -7.51 16.20 9.00
CA VAL A 204 -7.45 17.64 9.31
C VAL A 204 -7.29 17.88 10.81
N GLU A 205 -8.13 17.23 11.62
CA GLU A 205 -8.16 17.37 13.07
C GLU A 205 -6.84 16.91 13.72
N ASN A 206 -6.20 15.91 13.14
CA ASN A 206 -4.98 15.28 13.66
C ASN A 206 -3.69 15.73 12.95
N LYS A 207 -3.77 16.66 11.99
CA LYS A 207 -2.63 17.16 11.20
C LYS A 207 -1.87 16.03 10.48
N VAL A 208 -2.60 15.14 9.83
CA VAL A 208 -2.10 14.00 9.03
C VAL A 208 -2.35 14.29 7.56
N ASP A 209 -1.40 13.95 6.70
CA ASP A 209 -1.60 14.04 5.26
C ASP A 209 -2.76 13.16 4.79
N PHE A 210 -3.55 13.64 3.83
CA PHE A 210 -4.65 12.87 3.27
C PHE A 210 -4.58 12.80 1.75
N TRP A 211 -4.72 11.59 1.21
CA TRP A 211 -4.76 11.37 -0.23
C TRP A 211 -5.97 10.54 -0.65
N PHE A 212 -6.91 11.16 -1.36
CA PHE A 212 -7.96 10.44 -2.07
C PHE A 212 -7.42 9.96 -3.42
N LYS A 213 -6.98 8.70 -3.46
CA LYS A 213 -6.24 8.13 -4.59
C LYS A 213 -7.15 7.84 -5.80
N GLN A 214 -8.30 7.21 -5.57
CA GLN A 214 -9.24 6.83 -6.62
C GLN A 214 -10.67 6.62 -6.09
N THR A 215 -11.67 6.86 -6.96
CA THR A 215 -13.07 6.66 -6.62
C THR A 215 -13.49 5.19 -6.55
N GLY A 216 -12.73 4.30 -7.17
CA GLY A 216 -13.20 2.95 -7.49
C GLY A 216 -14.16 2.93 -8.69
N SER A 217 -14.64 1.72 -9.03
CA SER A 217 -15.56 1.56 -10.18
C SER A 217 -17.02 1.90 -9.85
N LYS A 218 -17.44 1.76 -8.60
CA LYS A 218 -18.75 2.15 -8.10
C LYS A 218 -18.57 3.19 -7.01
N PHE A 219 -18.97 4.40 -7.28
CA PHE A 219 -18.78 5.54 -6.39
C PHE A 219 -20.15 6.10 -5.99
N VAL A 220 -20.40 6.23 -4.70
CA VAL A 220 -21.66 6.78 -4.18
C VAL A 220 -21.40 8.21 -3.71
N LYS A 221 -22.25 9.15 -4.14
CA LYS A 221 -22.24 10.53 -3.68
C LYS A 221 -23.66 11.09 -3.73
N ASP A 222 -24.08 11.77 -2.67
CA ASP A 222 -25.43 12.37 -2.53
C ASP A 222 -26.54 11.34 -2.83
N GLY A 223 -26.39 10.10 -2.33
CA GLY A 223 -27.32 8.99 -2.53
C GLY A 223 -27.36 8.41 -3.94
N LYS A 224 -26.52 8.90 -4.86
CA LYS A 224 -26.44 8.42 -6.25
C LYS A 224 -25.20 7.56 -6.46
N THR A 225 -25.37 6.44 -7.18
CA THR A 225 -24.26 5.57 -7.57
C THR A 225 -23.76 5.92 -8.97
N TYR A 226 -22.47 6.18 -9.07
CA TYR A 226 -21.78 6.47 -10.33
C TYR A 226 -20.88 5.29 -10.71
N ASN A 227 -21.04 4.77 -11.94
CA ASN A 227 -20.13 3.80 -12.51
C ASN A 227 -18.97 4.55 -13.19
N VAL A 228 -17.78 4.52 -12.55
CA VAL A 228 -16.60 5.26 -13.01
C VAL A 228 -15.65 4.31 -13.75
N LYS A 229 -15.43 4.56 -15.05
CA LYS A 229 -14.49 3.78 -15.85
C LYS A 229 -13.08 3.89 -15.26
N ARG A 230 -12.30 2.79 -15.31
CA ARG A 230 -10.95 2.70 -14.71
C ARG A 230 -10.05 3.89 -15.04
N GLN A 231 -10.04 4.33 -16.29
CA GLN A 231 -9.21 5.45 -16.74
C GLN A 231 -9.53 6.80 -16.09
N PHE A 232 -10.73 6.94 -15.50
CA PHE A 232 -11.18 8.17 -14.86
C PHE A 232 -11.14 8.14 -13.34
N GLN A 233 -10.96 6.99 -12.70
CA GLN A 233 -11.05 6.84 -11.25
C GLN A 233 -10.09 7.78 -10.50
N HIS A 234 -8.82 7.82 -10.91
CA HIS A 234 -7.83 8.73 -10.32
C HIS A 234 -8.08 10.20 -10.65
N SER A 235 -8.50 10.51 -11.87
CA SER A 235 -8.77 11.89 -12.27
C SER A 235 -10.00 12.46 -11.58
N GLN A 236 -11.05 11.66 -11.36
CA GLN A 236 -12.23 12.08 -10.61
C GLN A 236 -11.90 12.31 -9.13
N ALA A 237 -11.09 11.44 -8.50
CA ALA A 237 -10.61 11.67 -7.14
C ALA A 237 -9.82 12.99 -7.03
N ARG A 238 -8.89 13.26 -7.96
CA ARG A 238 -8.15 14.54 -7.99
C ARG A 238 -9.07 15.76 -8.16
N LYS A 239 -10.11 15.65 -9.00
CA LYS A 239 -11.08 16.74 -9.21
C LYS A 239 -11.87 17.09 -7.96
N ALA A 240 -11.99 16.17 -6.99
CA ALA A 240 -12.63 16.47 -5.71
C ALA A 240 -11.89 17.55 -4.91
N GLY A 241 -10.59 17.77 -5.16
CA GLY A 241 -9.82 18.84 -4.53
C GLY A 241 -9.65 18.69 -3.01
N ILE A 242 -9.75 17.46 -2.49
CA ILE A 242 -9.82 17.19 -1.04
C ILE A 242 -8.51 16.66 -0.43
N ASN A 243 -7.47 16.48 -1.22
CA ASN A 243 -6.18 16.05 -0.72
C ASN A 243 -5.57 17.11 0.19
N ILE A 244 -4.80 16.65 1.20
CA ILE A 244 -4.11 17.50 2.18
C ILE A 244 -2.64 17.09 2.18
N SER A 245 -1.76 18.07 2.12
CA SER A 245 -0.33 17.93 2.38
C SER A 245 0.05 19.06 3.30
N LEU A 246 0.57 18.76 4.46
CA LEU A 246 0.87 19.67 5.57
C LEU A 246 2.36 20.04 5.59
#